data_8aace8d0b7f385c92b84aefe7787e4f7
#
_entry.id   8aace8d0b7f385c92b84aefe7787e4f7
#
_cell.length_a   1.000
_cell.length_b   1.000
_cell.length_c   1.000
_cell.angle_alpha   90.00
_cell.angle_beta   90.00
_cell.angle_gamma   90.00
#
_symmetry.space_group_name_H-M   'P 1'
#
loop_
_entity.id
_entity.type
_entity.pdbx_description
1 polymer ?
#
loop_
_entity_poly.entity_id
_entity_poly.type
_entity_poly.pdbx_seq_one_letter_code
_entity_poly.pdbx_strand_id
1 'polypeptide(L)'
;MRKTTRKRTKTLTTSKSEKGASAPRNNRSARRRAREFALQGIYAWLLRGDEGLQEAGAIDAHLRDDETFPEADALWFKTLLHGVLREAESLRNAFAPYLDRSVEELSPIEHGILLLGSYELVHHVEVPYKVAINESVELAKSFGGTDGFKFVNGVLDKVAADVRAVEVNAAARR
;
A
#
# COMPACT_ATOMS: atom_id res chain seq x y z
N MET A 1 -19.28 78.88 -17.61
CA MET A 1 -19.73 77.47 -17.86
C MET A 1 -18.56 76.60 -17.83
N ARG A 2 -18.39 75.85 -16.77
CA ARG A 2 -17.30 74.87 -16.64
C ARG A 2 -17.90 73.46 -16.78
N LYS A 3 -17.49 72.70 -17.82
CA LYS A 3 -17.87 71.29 -18.02
C LYS A 3 -16.90 70.39 -17.27
N THR A 4 -17.40 69.74 -16.25
CA THR A 4 -16.66 68.73 -15.49
C THR A 4 -16.76 67.39 -16.21
N THR A 5 -15.62 66.89 -16.67
CA THR A 5 -15.50 65.56 -17.32
C THR A 5 -15.26 64.51 -16.23
N ARG A 6 -16.22 63.62 -16.05
CA ARG A 6 -16.18 62.53 -15.09
C ARG A 6 -15.40 61.36 -15.68
N LYS A 7 -14.20 61.11 -15.17
CA LYS A 7 -13.42 59.91 -15.55
C LYS A 7 -14.07 58.68 -14.89
N ARG A 8 -14.49 57.73 -15.77
CA ARG A 8 -14.90 56.38 -15.31
C ARG A 8 -13.66 55.58 -15.06
N THR A 9 -13.45 55.18 -13.79
CA THR A 9 -12.50 54.15 -13.43
C THR A 9 -13.09 52.77 -13.76
N LYS A 10 -12.42 52.05 -14.66
CA LYS A 10 -12.71 50.63 -14.92
C LYS A 10 -12.10 49.80 -13.78
N THR A 11 -12.94 49.20 -12.98
CA THR A 11 -12.54 48.17 -12.03
C THR A 11 -12.22 46.89 -12.82
N LEU A 12 -10.95 46.46 -12.77
CA LEU A 12 -10.54 45.16 -13.23
C LEU A 12 -11.05 44.10 -12.24
N THR A 13 -12.04 43.33 -12.66
CA THR A 13 -12.40 42.10 -11.97
C THR A 13 -11.34 41.04 -12.29
N THR A 14 -10.54 40.74 -11.29
CA THR A 14 -9.66 39.57 -11.30
C THR A 14 -10.53 38.31 -11.35
N SER A 15 -10.49 37.59 -12.48
CA SER A 15 -11.07 36.28 -12.59
C SER A 15 -10.29 35.33 -11.68
N LYS A 16 -10.96 34.90 -10.63
CA LYS A 16 -10.50 33.83 -9.75
C LYS A 16 -10.44 32.55 -10.58
N SER A 17 -9.22 32.11 -10.88
CA SER A 17 -8.97 30.82 -11.51
C SER A 17 -9.60 29.73 -10.62
N GLU A 18 -10.69 29.17 -11.08
CA GLU A 18 -11.26 27.96 -10.48
C GLU A 18 -10.24 26.83 -10.69
N LYS A 19 -9.60 26.40 -9.60
CA LYS A 19 -8.84 25.15 -9.59
C LYS A 19 -9.82 24.06 -9.95
N GLY A 20 -9.63 23.47 -11.11
CA GLY A 20 -10.43 22.36 -11.57
C GLY A 20 -10.53 21.30 -10.48
N ALA A 21 -11.75 20.92 -10.13
CA ALA A 21 -12.03 19.81 -9.26
C ALA A 21 -11.39 18.57 -9.88
N SER A 22 -10.40 17.98 -9.19
CA SER A 22 -9.80 16.72 -9.59
C SER A 22 -10.92 15.67 -9.62
N ALA A 23 -11.00 14.89 -10.71
CA ALA A 23 -11.94 13.78 -10.82
C ALA A 23 -11.89 12.90 -9.56
N PRO A 24 -13.01 12.30 -9.09
CA PRO A 24 -13.03 11.45 -7.92
C PRO A 24 -12.02 10.31 -8.14
N ARG A 25 -11.00 10.26 -7.28
CA ARG A 25 -9.98 9.22 -7.34
C ARG A 25 -10.65 7.86 -7.18
N ASN A 26 -10.38 6.95 -8.11
CA ASN A 26 -10.78 5.56 -7.94
C ASN A 26 -10.11 5.02 -6.67
N ASN A 27 -10.91 4.73 -5.64
CA ASN A 27 -10.42 4.27 -4.34
C ASN A 27 -9.55 3.01 -4.46
N ARG A 28 -9.88 2.11 -5.40
CA ARG A 28 -9.08 0.91 -5.68
C ARG A 28 -7.68 1.26 -6.18
N SER A 29 -7.56 2.22 -7.09
CA SER A 29 -6.27 2.68 -7.62
C SER A 29 -5.43 3.35 -6.54
N ALA A 30 -6.02 4.19 -5.70
CA ALA A 30 -5.34 4.85 -4.60
C ALA A 30 -4.82 3.85 -3.54
N ARG A 31 -5.58 2.82 -3.22
CA ARG A 31 -5.16 1.74 -2.32
C ARG A 31 -4.07 0.87 -2.92
N ARG A 32 -4.13 0.59 -4.22
CA ARG A 32 -3.06 -0.13 -4.92
C ARG A 32 -1.75 0.64 -4.87
N ARG A 33 -1.78 1.94 -5.12
CA ARG A 33 -0.62 2.82 -4.97
C ARG A 33 -0.08 2.81 -3.54
N ALA A 34 -0.94 2.86 -2.55
CA ALA A 34 -0.55 2.76 -1.15
C ALA A 34 0.22 1.47 -0.85
N ARG A 35 -0.23 0.34 -1.40
CA ARG A 35 0.47 -0.96 -1.27
C ARG A 35 1.84 -0.95 -1.95
N GLU A 36 1.95 -0.34 -3.12
CA GLU A 36 3.23 -0.21 -3.83
C GLU A 36 4.23 0.61 -3.00
N PHE A 37 3.82 1.74 -2.45
CA PHE A 37 4.67 2.55 -1.57
C PHE A 37 5.00 1.81 -0.26
N ALA A 38 4.05 1.13 0.35
CA ALA A 38 4.30 0.33 1.55
C ALA A 38 5.34 -0.76 1.27
N LEU A 39 5.25 -1.46 0.14
CA LEU A 39 6.25 -2.45 -0.27
C LEU A 39 7.64 -1.83 -0.42
N GLN A 40 7.75 -0.66 -1.04
CA GLN A 40 9.03 0.04 -1.16
C GLN A 40 9.64 0.33 0.21
N GLY A 41 8.83 0.77 1.16
CA GLY A 41 9.27 1.04 2.53
C GLY A 41 9.70 -0.22 3.28
N ILE A 42 8.95 -1.29 3.16
CA ILE A 42 9.27 -2.59 3.76
C ILE A 42 10.56 -3.15 3.16
N TYR A 43 10.72 -3.06 1.83
CA TYR A 43 11.93 -3.46 1.14
C TYR A 43 13.16 -2.70 1.66
N ALA A 44 13.06 -1.37 1.76
CA ALA A 44 14.15 -0.55 2.28
C ALA A 44 14.52 -0.93 3.73
N TRP A 45 13.52 -1.21 4.56
CA TRP A 45 13.71 -1.66 5.94
C TRP A 45 14.40 -3.03 6.01
N LEU A 46 13.97 -3.99 5.18
CA LEU A 46 14.60 -5.32 5.10
C LEU A 46 16.06 -5.25 4.69
N LEU A 47 16.41 -4.37 3.73
CA LEU A 47 17.79 -4.19 3.29
C LEU A 47 18.70 -3.59 4.35
N ARG A 48 18.17 -2.80 5.27
CA ARG A 48 18.92 -2.19 6.37
C ARG A 48 19.17 -3.14 7.55
N GLY A 49 18.50 -4.29 7.56
CA GLY A 49 18.70 -5.34 8.57
C GLY A 49 18.08 -5.03 9.92
N ASP A 50 16.77 -4.93 9.98
CA ASP A 50 15.96 -4.94 11.23
C ASP A 50 16.40 -3.90 12.31
N GLU A 51 17.01 -2.81 11.94
CA GLU A 51 17.46 -1.78 12.90
C GLU A 51 16.31 -0.93 13.45
N GLY A 52 15.24 -1.59 13.86
CA GLY A 52 14.25 -1.05 14.75
C GLY A 52 13.20 -0.12 14.15
N LEU A 53 12.11 0.01 14.87
CA LEU A 53 10.97 0.90 14.60
C LEU A 53 11.37 2.39 14.42
N GLN A 54 12.57 2.77 14.85
CA GLN A 54 13.07 4.14 14.72
C GLN A 54 13.25 4.57 13.26
N GLU A 55 13.48 3.62 12.36
CA GLU A 55 13.61 3.87 10.92
C GLU A 55 12.24 4.07 10.21
N ALA A 56 11.15 3.61 10.80
CA ALA A 56 9.82 3.66 10.18
C ALA A 56 9.38 5.08 9.84
N GLY A 57 9.62 6.04 10.74
CA GLY A 57 9.29 7.45 10.52
C GLY A 57 10.10 8.09 9.39
N ALA A 58 11.39 7.77 9.30
CA ALA A 58 12.27 8.26 8.25
C ALA A 58 11.90 7.67 6.88
N ILE A 59 11.59 6.40 6.82
CA ILE A 59 11.12 5.71 5.60
C ILE A 59 9.80 6.32 5.13
N ASP A 60 8.83 6.48 6.03
CA ASP A 60 7.55 7.11 5.76
C ASP A 60 7.73 8.52 5.16
N ALA A 61 8.50 9.38 5.83
CA ALA A 61 8.75 10.74 5.38
C ALA A 61 9.41 10.77 3.99
N HIS A 62 10.39 9.91 3.75
CA HIS A 62 11.07 9.83 2.46
C HIS A 62 10.12 9.44 1.31
N LEU A 63 9.25 8.46 1.54
CA LEU A 63 8.29 8.02 0.51
C LEU A 63 7.22 9.06 0.22
N ARG A 64 6.82 9.86 1.20
CA ARG A 64 5.87 10.97 1.00
C ARG A 64 6.41 12.10 0.12
N ASP A 65 7.71 12.21 -0.03
CA ASP A 65 8.35 13.20 -0.90
C ASP A 65 8.30 12.80 -2.39
N ASP A 66 7.89 11.58 -2.72
CA ASP A 66 7.71 11.16 -4.10
C ASP A 66 6.58 11.95 -4.77
N GLU A 67 6.82 12.42 -5.99
CA GLU A 67 5.86 13.26 -6.76
C GLU A 67 4.52 12.54 -7.00
N THR A 68 4.53 11.21 -7.06
CA THR A 68 3.32 10.39 -7.31
C THR A 68 2.63 9.99 -6.01
N PHE A 69 3.21 10.25 -4.85
CA PHE A 69 2.59 9.89 -3.57
C PHE A 69 1.18 10.47 -3.37
N PRO A 70 0.84 11.69 -3.83
CA PRO A 70 -0.52 12.22 -3.74
C PRO A 70 -1.60 11.36 -4.43
N GLU A 71 -1.23 10.45 -5.33
CA GLU A 71 -2.13 9.49 -5.96
C GLU A 71 -2.51 8.33 -5.05
N ALA A 72 -1.73 8.10 -4.00
CA ALA A 72 -1.95 7.02 -3.04
C ALA A 72 -2.94 7.42 -1.95
N ASP A 73 -3.61 6.40 -1.38
CA ASP A 73 -4.33 6.51 -0.11
C ASP A 73 -3.30 6.61 1.04
N ALA A 74 -3.04 7.83 1.49
CA ALA A 74 -2.00 8.11 2.49
C ALA A 74 -2.25 7.42 3.83
N LEU A 75 -3.52 7.31 4.26
CA LEU A 75 -3.88 6.62 5.49
C LEU A 75 -3.65 5.12 5.38
N TRP A 76 -4.03 4.51 4.26
CA TRP A 76 -3.80 3.09 4.01
C TRP A 76 -2.31 2.76 3.94
N PHE A 77 -1.53 3.59 3.25
CA PHE A 77 -0.06 3.50 3.24
C PHE A 77 0.53 3.50 4.65
N LYS A 78 0.15 4.47 5.48
CA LYS A 78 0.63 4.59 6.86
C LYS A 78 0.27 3.35 7.68
N THR A 79 -0.97 2.89 7.58
CA THR A 79 -1.47 1.71 8.27
C THR A 79 -0.66 0.46 7.90
N LEU A 80 -0.45 0.25 6.60
CA LEU A 80 0.30 -0.91 6.10
C LEU A 80 1.77 -0.86 6.49
N LEU A 81 2.46 0.24 6.22
CA LEU A 81 3.89 0.35 6.49
C LEU A 81 4.19 0.17 7.98
N HIS A 82 3.58 0.99 8.82
CA HIS A 82 3.85 0.95 10.26
C HIS A 82 3.35 -0.32 10.91
N GLY A 83 2.21 -0.85 10.47
CA GLY A 83 1.67 -2.10 10.95
C GLY A 83 2.57 -3.29 10.65
N VAL A 84 3.05 -3.40 9.42
CA VAL A 84 3.97 -4.47 9.02
C VAL A 84 5.29 -4.40 9.79
N LEU A 85 5.89 -3.22 9.90
CA LEU A 85 7.17 -3.07 10.60
C LEU A 85 7.03 -3.45 12.08
N ARG A 86 5.94 -3.06 12.73
CA ARG A 86 5.67 -3.39 14.13
C ARG A 86 5.41 -4.87 14.36
N GLU A 87 4.69 -5.51 13.44
CA GLU A 87 4.23 -6.90 13.55
C GLU A 87 5.09 -7.90 12.76
N ALA A 88 6.25 -7.51 12.26
CA ALA A 88 7.03 -8.29 11.31
C ALA A 88 7.34 -9.72 11.81
N GLU A 89 7.74 -9.89 13.05
CA GLU A 89 8.04 -11.20 13.62
C GLU A 89 6.79 -12.09 13.70
N SER A 90 5.69 -11.56 14.18
CA SER A 90 4.40 -12.26 14.23
C SER A 90 3.91 -12.66 12.84
N LEU A 91 4.08 -11.79 11.86
CA LEU A 91 3.71 -12.07 10.47
C LEU A 91 4.59 -13.17 9.85
N ARG A 92 5.89 -13.14 10.11
CA ARG A 92 6.80 -14.23 9.70
C ARG A 92 6.37 -15.56 10.27
N ASN A 93 5.98 -15.60 11.53
CA ASN A 93 5.46 -16.81 12.17
C ASN A 93 4.16 -17.29 11.51
N ALA A 94 3.34 -16.40 10.98
CA ALA A 94 2.10 -16.76 10.29
C ALA A 94 2.35 -17.44 8.93
N PHE A 95 3.34 -17.03 8.16
CA PHE A 95 3.59 -17.60 6.84
C PHE A 95 4.76 -18.61 6.78
N ALA A 96 5.69 -18.59 7.72
CA ALA A 96 6.86 -19.48 7.72
C ALA A 96 6.51 -20.97 7.59
N PRO A 97 5.46 -21.50 8.26
CA PRO A 97 5.11 -22.92 8.12
C PRO A 97 4.74 -23.36 6.71
N TYR A 98 4.40 -22.43 5.83
CA TYR A 98 3.94 -22.69 4.47
C TYR A 98 5.00 -22.45 3.41
N LEU A 99 6.21 -22.07 3.83
CA LEU A 99 7.34 -21.91 2.91
C LEU A 99 7.96 -23.27 2.57
N ASP A 100 8.49 -23.40 1.35
CA ASP A 100 9.32 -24.53 0.93
C ASP A 100 10.82 -24.30 1.19
N ARG A 101 11.15 -23.21 1.84
CA ARG A 101 12.50 -22.73 2.19
C ARG A 101 12.46 -21.96 3.51
N SER A 102 13.63 -21.63 4.05
CA SER A 102 13.68 -20.76 5.25
C SER A 102 13.34 -19.31 4.92
N VAL A 103 12.93 -18.55 5.93
CA VAL A 103 12.63 -17.11 5.77
C VAL A 103 13.86 -16.34 5.25
N GLU A 104 15.04 -16.73 5.70
CA GLU A 104 16.32 -16.12 5.32
C GLU A 104 16.66 -16.34 3.84
N GLU A 105 16.10 -17.36 3.21
CA GLU A 105 16.29 -17.64 1.77
C GLU A 105 15.33 -16.87 0.87
N LEU A 106 14.36 -16.16 1.44
CA LEU A 106 13.45 -15.33 0.65
C LEU A 106 14.19 -14.14 0.04
N SER A 107 13.88 -13.81 -1.21
CA SER A 107 14.28 -12.52 -1.75
C SER A 107 13.62 -11.39 -0.96
N PRO A 108 14.25 -10.21 -0.82
CA PRO A 108 13.63 -9.09 -0.10
C PRO A 108 12.26 -8.68 -0.65
N ILE A 109 12.03 -8.80 -1.96
CA ILE A 109 10.74 -8.50 -2.58
C ILE A 109 9.68 -9.53 -2.15
N GLU A 110 9.95 -10.81 -2.28
CA GLU A 110 9.01 -11.86 -1.85
C GLU A 110 8.73 -11.77 -0.35
N HIS A 111 9.77 -11.56 0.46
CA HIS A 111 9.64 -11.36 1.90
C HIS A 111 8.73 -10.18 2.21
N GLY A 112 8.96 -9.04 1.58
CA GLY A 112 8.14 -7.84 1.77
C GLY A 112 6.69 -8.05 1.37
N ILE A 113 6.43 -8.72 0.26
CA ILE A 113 5.07 -9.02 -0.20
C ILE A 113 4.35 -9.99 0.73
N LEU A 114 5.04 -11.03 1.22
CA LEU A 114 4.46 -11.97 2.19
C LEU A 114 4.14 -11.30 3.53
N LEU A 115 4.99 -10.40 4.00
CA LEU A 115 4.71 -9.59 5.18
C LEU A 115 3.46 -8.73 4.97
N LEU A 116 3.38 -8.03 3.85
CA LEU A 116 2.28 -7.12 3.53
C LEU A 116 0.95 -7.87 3.37
N GLY A 117 0.94 -8.94 2.58
CA GLY A 117 -0.27 -9.75 2.35
C GLY A 117 -0.75 -10.44 3.64
N SER A 118 0.17 -10.97 4.43
CA SER A 118 -0.15 -11.58 5.73
C SER A 118 -0.73 -10.54 6.70
N TYR A 119 -0.19 -9.33 6.71
CA TYR A 119 -0.71 -8.24 7.53
C TYR A 119 -2.18 -7.92 7.19
N GLU A 120 -2.51 -7.79 5.92
CA GLU A 120 -3.90 -7.56 5.49
C GLU A 120 -4.80 -8.73 5.87
N LEU A 121 -4.36 -9.96 5.69
CA LEU A 121 -5.14 -11.16 6.06
C LEU A 121 -5.40 -11.25 7.56
N VAL A 122 -4.40 -10.97 8.39
CA VAL A 122 -4.50 -11.10 9.85
C VAL A 122 -5.25 -9.93 10.49
N HIS A 123 -4.96 -8.70 10.08
CA HIS A 123 -5.40 -7.50 10.78
C HIS A 123 -6.51 -6.71 10.08
N HIS A 124 -6.81 -6.97 8.81
CA HIS A 124 -7.77 -6.21 8.02
C HIS A 124 -8.87 -7.11 7.44
N VAL A 125 -9.72 -7.63 8.31
CA VAL A 125 -10.83 -8.53 7.93
C VAL A 125 -11.87 -7.85 7.02
N GLU A 126 -11.93 -6.52 7.03
CA GLU A 126 -12.78 -5.73 6.12
C GLU A 126 -12.32 -5.80 4.66
N VAL A 127 -11.05 -6.13 4.42
CA VAL A 127 -10.55 -6.44 3.08
C VAL A 127 -10.83 -7.91 2.79
N PRO A 128 -11.62 -8.25 1.77
CA PRO A 128 -11.86 -9.64 1.40
C PRO A 128 -10.54 -10.39 1.18
N TYR A 129 -10.44 -11.63 1.66
CA TYR A 129 -9.18 -12.37 1.58
C TYR A 129 -8.68 -12.53 0.13
N LYS A 130 -9.59 -12.73 -0.83
CA LYS A 130 -9.22 -12.82 -2.25
C LYS A 130 -8.62 -11.52 -2.78
N VAL A 131 -9.11 -10.37 -2.31
CA VAL A 131 -8.56 -9.06 -2.67
C VAL A 131 -7.15 -8.90 -2.11
N ALA A 132 -6.94 -9.22 -0.84
CA ALA A 132 -5.61 -9.16 -0.22
C ALA A 132 -4.60 -10.04 -0.97
N ILE A 133 -4.97 -11.26 -1.32
CA ILE A 133 -4.11 -12.17 -2.08
C ILE A 133 -3.88 -11.65 -3.50
N ASN A 134 -4.91 -11.24 -4.22
CA ASN A 134 -4.78 -10.75 -5.59
C ASN A 134 -3.91 -9.50 -5.68
N GLU A 135 -4.03 -8.56 -4.75
CA GLU A 135 -3.19 -7.37 -4.71
C GLU A 135 -1.72 -7.74 -4.41
N SER A 136 -1.47 -8.71 -3.54
CA SER A 136 -0.13 -9.23 -3.29
C SER A 136 0.46 -9.92 -4.54
N VAL A 137 -0.34 -10.69 -5.26
CA VAL A 137 0.05 -11.33 -6.54
C VAL A 137 0.39 -10.26 -7.59
N GLU A 138 -0.38 -9.20 -7.70
CA GLU A 138 -0.09 -8.10 -8.62
C GLU A 138 1.23 -7.39 -8.27
N LEU A 139 1.53 -7.19 -6.99
CA LEU A 139 2.83 -6.69 -6.55
C LEU A 139 3.97 -7.62 -6.96
N ALA A 140 3.79 -8.93 -6.80
CA ALA A 140 4.79 -9.92 -7.21
C ALA A 140 5.02 -9.91 -8.72
N LYS A 141 3.99 -9.74 -9.52
CA LYS A 141 4.10 -9.60 -10.98
C LYS A 141 4.85 -8.33 -11.38
N SER A 142 4.63 -7.22 -10.67
CA SER A 142 5.23 -5.93 -10.99
C SER A 142 6.69 -5.81 -10.53
N PHE A 143 7.04 -6.40 -9.38
CA PHE A 143 8.32 -6.18 -8.71
C PHE A 143 9.14 -7.44 -8.49
N GLY A 144 8.53 -8.62 -8.58
CA GLY A 144 9.18 -9.90 -8.34
C GLY A 144 9.78 -10.55 -9.59
N GLY A 145 10.38 -11.70 -9.41
CA GLY A 145 10.88 -12.54 -10.50
C GLY A 145 9.76 -13.23 -11.28
N THR A 146 10.13 -13.93 -12.35
CA THR A 146 9.21 -14.47 -13.36
C THR A 146 8.07 -15.33 -12.78
N ASP A 147 8.35 -16.18 -11.79
CA ASP A 147 7.36 -17.07 -11.17
C ASP A 147 7.08 -16.76 -9.70
N GLY A 148 7.58 -15.63 -9.18
CA GLY A 148 7.41 -15.25 -7.80
C GLY A 148 5.94 -15.08 -7.38
N PHE A 149 5.08 -14.67 -8.30
CA PHE A 149 3.65 -14.51 -8.03
C PHE A 149 2.95 -15.83 -7.72
N LYS A 150 3.37 -16.94 -8.32
CA LYS A 150 2.81 -18.29 -8.04
C LYS A 150 3.17 -18.74 -6.63
N PHE A 151 4.40 -18.50 -6.23
CA PHE A 151 4.89 -18.79 -4.89
C PHE A 151 4.13 -17.96 -3.83
N VAL A 152 4.03 -16.66 -4.04
CA VAL A 152 3.27 -15.76 -3.16
C VAL A 152 1.81 -16.18 -3.04
N ASN A 153 1.15 -16.47 -4.15
CA ASN A 153 -0.23 -16.93 -4.16
C ASN A 153 -0.40 -18.22 -3.34
N GLY A 154 0.46 -19.19 -3.55
CA GLY A 154 0.38 -20.48 -2.85
C GLY A 154 0.57 -20.36 -1.34
N VAL A 155 1.51 -19.53 -0.89
CA VAL A 155 1.75 -19.27 0.53
C VAL A 155 0.58 -18.53 1.17
N LEU A 156 0.13 -17.45 0.55
CA LEU A 156 -0.96 -16.63 1.09
C LEU A 156 -2.32 -17.35 1.09
N ASP A 157 -2.57 -18.24 0.15
CA ASP A 157 -3.77 -19.11 0.19
C ASP A 157 -3.79 -19.96 1.46
N LYS A 158 -2.66 -20.50 1.87
CA LYS A 158 -2.53 -21.31 3.08
C LYS A 158 -2.65 -20.46 4.35
N VAL A 159 -2.05 -19.27 4.36
CA VAL A 159 -2.23 -18.31 5.46
C VAL A 159 -3.71 -17.94 5.60
N ALA A 160 -4.40 -17.64 4.50
CA ALA A 160 -5.82 -17.30 4.51
C ALA A 160 -6.70 -18.46 5.03
N ALA A 161 -6.40 -19.69 4.63
CA ALA A 161 -7.11 -20.88 5.12
C ALA A 161 -6.96 -21.05 6.64
N ASP A 162 -5.86 -20.58 7.21
CA ASP A 162 -5.61 -20.61 8.65
C ASP A 162 -6.30 -19.43 9.37
N VAL A 163 -6.02 -18.19 8.98
CA VAL A 163 -6.47 -16.99 9.70
C VAL A 163 -7.86 -16.48 9.27
N ARG A 164 -8.34 -16.89 8.11
CA ARG A 164 -9.66 -16.54 7.54
C ARG A 164 -10.49 -17.77 7.23
N ALA A 165 -10.38 -18.81 8.05
CA ALA A 165 -11.00 -20.12 7.79
C ALA A 165 -12.51 -20.04 7.48
N VAL A 166 -13.24 -19.23 8.23
CA VAL A 166 -14.71 -19.07 8.04
C VAL A 166 -15.02 -18.47 6.66
N GLU A 167 -14.30 -17.43 6.27
CA GLU A 167 -14.47 -16.74 4.97
C GLU A 167 -14.08 -17.65 3.80
N VAL A 168 -12.93 -18.32 3.91
CA VAL A 168 -12.43 -19.26 2.89
C VAL A 168 -13.38 -20.41 2.69
N ASN A 169 -13.89 -21.02 3.77
CA ASN A 169 -14.84 -22.12 3.72
C ASN A 169 -16.20 -21.69 3.15
N ALA A 170 -16.66 -20.49 3.46
CA ALA A 170 -17.88 -19.95 2.88
C ALA A 170 -17.76 -19.73 1.36
N ALA A 171 -16.61 -19.27 0.89
CA ALA A 171 -16.34 -19.09 -0.54
C ALA A 171 -16.27 -20.43 -1.30
N ALA A 172 -15.73 -21.49 -0.68
CA ALA A 172 -15.64 -22.82 -1.29
C ALA A 172 -16.98 -23.53 -1.47
N ARG A 173 -18.04 -23.10 -0.74
CA ARG A 173 -19.40 -23.66 -0.81
C ARG A 173 -20.29 -23.02 -1.88
N ARG A 174 -19.81 -22.01 -2.58
CA ARG A 174 -20.53 -21.32 -3.66
C ARG A 174 -20.11 -21.86 -5.02
#